data_d44fcb8aa6330633bfae988658d92f08
#
_entry.id   d44fcb8aa6330633bfae988658d92f08
#
_cell.length_a   1.000
_cell.length_b   1.000
_cell.length_c   1.000
_cell.angle_alpha   90.00
_cell.angle_beta   90.00
_cell.angle_gamma   90.00
#
_symmetry.space_group_name_H-M   'P 1'
#
loop_
_entity.id
_entity.type
_entity.pdbx_description
1 polymer ?
#
loop_
_entity_poly.entity_id
_entity_poly.type
_entity_poly.pdbx_seq_one_letter_code
_entity_poly.pdbx_strand_id
1 'polypeptide(L)'
;MYIGIIASMALTGAMCEMAGGWPLAFYSFGAVGLLWCVPWFLLVADSPAKHPSIDPAERCYIEAYVLPINKESDEHALQLFLMFTEETFSTVRVVTLQKRLPVPWKSVLTTPALWALIAIMVTFDWTFYIYISSLPLYLASVLHFDMQSNGFLSAAPHVISAGGSLFFGWLTDFVFRKGYISKLHGFRIINGMGTLVPTATLIVVSQVGCNAPVIVAVLAINGFLMSTNCSGPYMNMHVIAPNYSGTVVGIVNTFANLTGIVVPYIVGAFTSANAMIRKR
;
A
#
# COMPACT_ATOMS: atom_id res chain seq x y z
N MET A 1 -2.97 -4.15 -4.78
CA MET A 1 -2.12 -3.13 -5.43
C MET A 1 -1.18 -3.75 -6.46
N TYR A 2 -0.22 -4.63 -6.13
CA TYR A 2 0.78 -5.16 -7.08
C TYR A 2 0.17 -5.86 -8.31
N ILE A 3 -0.85 -6.71 -8.13
CA ILE A 3 -1.52 -7.40 -9.26
C ILE A 3 -2.04 -6.41 -10.30
N GLY A 4 -2.64 -5.29 -9.85
CA GLY A 4 -3.13 -4.26 -10.75
C GLY A 4 -2.00 -3.57 -11.53
N ILE A 5 -0.87 -3.28 -10.88
CA ILE A 5 0.30 -2.67 -11.53
C ILE A 5 0.91 -3.63 -12.56
N ILE A 6 1.09 -4.91 -12.20
CA ILE A 6 1.63 -5.93 -13.10
C ILE A 6 0.73 -6.07 -14.35
N ALA A 7 -0.57 -6.23 -14.13
CA ALA A 7 -1.53 -6.36 -15.21
C ALA A 7 -1.57 -5.12 -16.10
N SER A 8 -1.60 -3.92 -15.50
CA SER A 8 -1.67 -2.67 -16.25
C SER A 8 -0.42 -2.43 -17.10
N MET A 9 0.78 -2.66 -16.56
CA MET A 9 2.03 -2.47 -17.31
C MET A 9 2.16 -3.46 -18.47
N ALA A 10 1.93 -4.76 -18.20
CA ALA A 10 2.03 -5.79 -19.22
C ALA A 10 0.98 -5.61 -20.34
N LEU A 11 -0.27 -5.36 -19.96
CA LEU A 11 -1.36 -5.17 -20.93
C LEU A 11 -1.23 -3.88 -21.71
N THR A 12 -0.80 -2.78 -21.07
CA THR A 12 -0.59 -1.50 -21.76
C THR A 12 0.49 -1.63 -22.83
N GLY A 13 1.61 -2.30 -22.51
CA GLY A 13 2.67 -2.57 -23.50
C GLY A 13 2.14 -3.31 -24.72
N ALA A 14 1.40 -4.40 -24.50
CA ALA A 14 0.78 -5.18 -25.59
C ALA A 14 -0.29 -4.39 -26.37
N MET A 15 -1.13 -3.62 -25.68
CA MET A 15 -2.19 -2.82 -26.32
C MET A 15 -1.63 -1.67 -27.18
N CYS A 16 -0.51 -1.10 -26.81
CA CYS A 16 0.12 -0.04 -27.59
C CYS A 16 0.60 -0.48 -28.98
N GLU A 17 0.90 -1.78 -29.14
CA GLU A 17 1.29 -2.37 -30.44
C GLU A 17 0.08 -2.78 -31.31
N MET A 18 -1.12 -2.84 -30.72
CA MET A 18 -2.36 -3.15 -31.46
C MET A 18 -2.81 -1.95 -32.32
N ALA A 19 -3.68 -2.22 -33.29
CA ALA A 19 -4.22 -1.21 -34.21
C ALA A 19 -4.91 -0.01 -33.54
N GLY A 20 -5.35 -0.15 -32.28
CA GLY A 20 -5.93 0.94 -31.48
C GLY A 20 -4.90 1.85 -30.80
N GLY A 21 -3.63 1.45 -30.73
CA GLY A 21 -2.55 2.20 -30.07
C GLY A 21 -2.81 2.51 -28.59
N TRP A 22 -2.14 3.52 -28.05
CA TRP A 22 -2.24 3.93 -26.66
C TRP A 22 -3.68 4.28 -26.17
N PRO A 23 -4.61 4.84 -26.98
CA PRO A 23 -5.97 5.11 -26.50
C PRO A 23 -6.73 3.85 -26.09
N LEU A 24 -6.43 2.70 -26.72
CA LEU A 24 -7.07 1.42 -26.39
C LEU A 24 -6.85 1.05 -24.91
N ALA A 25 -5.66 1.31 -24.37
CA ALA A 25 -5.38 1.04 -22.96
C ALA A 25 -6.28 1.85 -22.01
N PHE A 26 -6.48 3.14 -22.29
CA PHE A 26 -7.36 4.00 -21.48
C PHE A 26 -8.83 3.57 -21.56
N TYR A 27 -9.32 3.29 -22.74
CA TYR A 27 -10.72 2.86 -22.90
C TYR A 27 -10.97 1.50 -22.25
N SER A 28 -10.08 0.54 -22.40
CA SER A 28 -10.25 -0.80 -21.82
C SER A 28 -10.17 -0.79 -20.29
N PHE A 29 -9.18 -0.13 -19.70
CA PHE A 29 -9.12 -0.02 -18.23
C PHE A 29 -10.26 0.82 -17.66
N GLY A 30 -10.69 1.88 -18.35
CA GLY A 30 -11.86 2.66 -17.97
C GLY A 30 -13.13 1.84 -18.00
N ALA A 31 -13.34 1.05 -19.06
CA ALA A 31 -14.49 0.16 -19.19
C ALA A 31 -14.51 -0.92 -18.08
N VAL A 32 -13.38 -1.55 -17.79
CA VAL A 32 -13.26 -2.52 -16.68
C VAL A 32 -13.60 -1.86 -15.35
N GLY A 33 -13.12 -0.63 -15.10
CA GLY A 33 -13.46 0.13 -13.89
C GLY A 33 -14.95 0.40 -13.76
N LEU A 34 -15.60 0.83 -14.85
CA LEU A 34 -17.06 1.06 -14.88
C LEU A 34 -17.84 -0.25 -14.65
N LEU A 35 -17.43 -1.33 -15.29
CA LEU A 35 -18.05 -2.65 -15.07
C LEU A 35 -17.90 -3.12 -13.62
N TRP A 36 -16.79 -2.81 -12.96
CA TRP A 36 -16.57 -3.14 -11.54
C TRP A 36 -17.49 -2.33 -10.62
N CYS A 37 -17.89 -1.12 -10.98
CA CYS A 37 -18.82 -0.34 -10.17
C CYS A 37 -20.17 -1.04 -9.96
N VAL A 38 -20.65 -1.80 -10.93
CA VAL A 38 -21.93 -2.50 -10.83
C VAL A 38 -21.95 -3.51 -9.68
N PRO A 39 -21.06 -4.53 -9.63
CA PRO A 39 -21.02 -5.44 -8.48
C PRO A 39 -20.69 -4.73 -7.17
N TRP A 40 -19.89 -3.67 -7.21
CA TRP A 40 -19.59 -2.89 -6.00
C TRP A 40 -20.86 -2.32 -5.37
N PHE A 41 -21.69 -1.62 -6.14
CA PHE A 41 -22.93 -1.04 -5.63
C PHE A 41 -23.98 -2.09 -5.23
N LEU A 42 -23.93 -3.29 -5.81
CA LEU A 42 -24.87 -4.36 -5.49
C LEU A 42 -24.45 -5.19 -4.27
N LEU A 43 -23.16 -5.38 -4.03
CA LEU A 43 -22.63 -6.32 -3.05
C LEU A 43 -22.09 -5.66 -1.79
N VAL A 44 -21.68 -4.39 -1.85
CA VAL A 44 -21.02 -3.74 -0.70
C VAL A 44 -22.05 -3.03 0.18
N ALA A 45 -21.99 -3.31 1.47
CA ALA A 45 -22.79 -2.63 2.48
C ALA A 45 -21.89 -1.79 3.41
N ASP A 46 -22.40 -0.67 3.90
CA ASP A 46 -21.68 0.28 4.78
C ASP A 46 -21.29 -0.33 6.14
N SER A 47 -22.00 -1.35 6.57
CA SER A 47 -21.77 -2.00 7.87
C SER A 47 -22.31 -3.43 7.86
N PRO A 48 -21.76 -4.33 8.70
CA PRO A 48 -22.30 -5.68 8.84
C PRO A 48 -23.79 -5.70 9.16
N ALA A 49 -24.26 -4.72 9.95
CA ALA A 49 -25.68 -4.60 10.31
C ALA A 49 -26.63 -4.33 9.12
N LYS A 50 -26.13 -3.73 8.05
CA LYS A 50 -26.90 -3.40 6.85
C LYS A 50 -26.75 -4.42 5.73
N HIS A 51 -25.86 -5.39 5.86
CA HIS A 51 -25.62 -6.40 4.83
C HIS A 51 -26.79 -7.39 4.76
N PRO A 52 -27.47 -7.56 3.61
CA PRO A 52 -28.71 -8.30 3.53
C PRO A 52 -28.58 -9.81 3.72
N SER A 53 -27.40 -10.38 3.48
CA SER A 53 -27.18 -11.84 3.48
C SER A 53 -26.08 -12.29 4.44
N ILE A 54 -25.71 -11.47 5.44
CA ILE A 54 -24.71 -11.86 6.45
C ILE A 54 -25.32 -12.85 7.47
N ASP A 55 -24.57 -13.89 7.80
CA ASP A 55 -24.95 -14.79 8.88
C ASP A 55 -24.96 -14.06 10.24
N PRO A 56 -25.99 -14.25 11.09
CA PRO A 56 -26.03 -13.62 12.41
C PRO A 56 -24.81 -13.94 13.29
N ALA A 57 -24.23 -15.13 13.18
CA ALA A 57 -23.04 -15.52 13.92
C ALA A 57 -21.80 -14.76 13.41
N GLU A 58 -21.64 -14.64 12.09
CA GLU A 58 -20.57 -13.87 11.46
C GLU A 58 -20.67 -12.37 11.80
N ARG A 59 -21.90 -11.82 11.76
CA ARG A 59 -22.15 -10.44 12.15
C ARG A 59 -21.74 -10.19 13.60
N CYS A 60 -22.15 -11.06 14.53
CA CYS A 60 -21.82 -10.94 15.94
C CYS A 60 -20.30 -11.03 16.17
N TYR A 61 -19.61 -11.92 15.44
CA TYR A 61 -18.18 -12.04 15.48
C TYR A 61 -17.47 -10.75 15.02
N ILE A 62 -17.86 -10.20 13.88
CA ILE A 62 -17.26 -8.97 13.35
C ILE A 62 -17.51 -7.79 14.28
N GLU A 63 -18.75 -7.61 14.76
CA GLU A 63 -19.12 -6.52 15.67
C GLU A 63 -18.37 -6.63 17.00
N ALA A 64 -18.14 -7.80 17.54
CA ALA A 64 -17.37 -8.01 18.78
C ALA A 64 -15.89 -7.61 18.65
N TYR A 65 -15.28 -7.79 17.47
CA TYR A 65 -13.88 -7.42 17.24
C TYR A 65 -13.68 -5.97 16.81
N VAL A 66 -14.72 -5.29 16.30
CA VAL A 66 -14.64 -3.89 15.84
C VAL A 66 -14.96 -2.90 16.96
N LEU A 67 -15.56 -3.35 18.06
CA LEU A 67 -15.85 -2.48 19.20
C LEU A 67 -14.53 -2.01 19.86
N PRO A 68 -14.36 -0.71 20.12
CA PRO A 68 -13.20 -0.22 20.85
C PRO A 68 -13.22 -0.81 22.27
N ILE A 69 -12.21 -1.59 22.58
CA ILE A 69 -11.96 -2.12 23.91
C ILE A 69 -11.65 -0.93 24.84
N ASN A 70 -12.64 -0.54 25.62
CA ASN A 70 -12.46 0.48 26.65
C ASN A 70 -11.86 -0.22 27.87
N LYS A 71 -10.59 0.01 28.20
CA LYS A 71 -9.81 -0.71 29.21
C LYS A 71 -10.43 -0.75 30.63
N GLU A 72 -11.39 0.09 30.92
CA GLU A 72 -12.09 0.11 32.22
C GLU A 72 -13.33 -0.76 32.31
N SER A 73 -13.86 -1.24 31.18
CA SER A 73 -15.02 -2.14 31.15
C SER A 73 -14.69 -3.62 30.92
N ASP A 74 -13.40 -3.95 30.68
CA ASP A 74 -13.01 -5.25 30.12
C ASP A 74 -13.08 -6.41 31.11
N GLU A 75 -12.87 -6.16 32.41
CA GLU A 75 -13.04 -7.25 33.39
C GLU A 75 -14.51 -7.64 33.53
N HIS A 76 -15.44 -6.69 33.46
CA HIS A 76 -16.88 -6.99 33.53
C HIS A 76 -17.42 -7.52 32.19
N ALA A 77 -16.93 -7.05 31.04
CA ALA A 77 -17.35 -7.56 29.74
C ALA A 77 -16.81 -8.98 29.48
N LEU A 78 -15.59 -9.27 29.91
CA LEU A 78 -15.00 -10.60 29.83
C LEU A 78 -15.70 -11.57 30.80
N GLN A 79 -16.03 -11.16 32.04
CA GLN A 79 -16.82 -11.95 32.96
C GLN A 79 -18.25 -12.18 32.47
N LEU A 80 -18.90 -11.16 31.89
CA LEU A 80 -20.20 -11.32 31.24
C LEU A 80 -20.10 -12.27 30.04
N PHE A 81 -19.11 -12.16 29.19
CA PHE A 81 -18.91 -13.06 28.05
C PHE A 81 -18.69 -14.52 28.49
N LEU A 82 -17.93 -14.74 29.54
CA LEU A 82 -17.70 -16.07 30.10
C LEU A 82 -18.93 -16.63 30.85
N MET A 83 -19.79 -15.79 31.39
CA MET A 83 -21.06 -16.18 32.01
C MET A 83 -22.20 -16.50 31.02
N PHE A 84 -22.14 -15.94 29.79
CA PHE A 84 -23.21 -16.10 28.81
C PHE A 84 -23.00 -17.23 27.79
N THR A 85 -21.98 -18.09 27.96
CA THR A 85 -21.77 -19.24 27.06
C THR A 85 -22.75 -20.40 27.23
N GLU A 86 -23.66 -20.37 28.17
CA GLU A 86 -24.60 -21.51 28.36
C GLU A 86 -26.10 -21.21 28.21
N GLU A 87 -26.58 -19.98 28.30
CA GLU A 87 -28.04 -19.76 28.09
C GLU A 87 -28.35 -18.36 27.56
N THR A 88 -29.13 -18.31 26.52
CA THR A 88 -29.89 -17.15 26.00
C THR A 88 -29.26 -16.32 24.88
N PHE A 89 -29.14 -16.95 23.72
CA PHE A 89 -28.81 -16.30 22.44
C PHE A 89 -29.88 -15.32 21.89
N SER A 90 -30.93 -15.00 22.63
CA SER A 90 -32.09 -14.30 22.06
C SER A 90 -32.34 -12.87 22.53
N THR A 91 -31.56 -12.28 23.42
CA THR A 91 -31.89 -10.91 23.90
C THR A 91 -30.70 -10.03 24.26
N VAL A 92 -29.54 -10.18 23.63
CA VAL A 92 -28.56 -9.12 23.70
C VAL A 92 -28.85 -8.15 22.54
N ARG A 93 -29.78 -7.26 22.78
CA ARG A 93 -29.87 -6.00 22.04
C ARG A 93 -28.65 -5.18 22.43
N VAL A 94 -27.51 -5.48 21.80
CA VAL A 94 -26.38 -4.57 21.82
C VAL A 94 -26.82 -3.33 21.07
N VAL A 95 -27.39 -2.39 21.82
CA VAL A 95 -27.62 -1.02 21.35
C VAL A 95 -26.23 -0.37 21.25
N THR A 96 -25.52 -0.75 20.23
CA THR A 96 -24.32 -0.05 19.86
C THR A 96 -24.74 1.19 19.09
N LEU A 97 -25.17 2.19 19.82
CA LEU A 97 -25.04 3.57 19.38
C LEU A 97 -23.54 3.84 19.30
N GLN A 98 -22.94 3.44 18.19
CA GLN A 98 -21.59 3.82 17.83
C GLN A 98 -21.62 5.32 17.57
N LYS A 99 -21.64 6.10 18.65
CA LYS A 99 -21.47 7.54 18.61
C LYS A 99 -20.08 7.75 18.02
N ARG A 100 -20.00 8.11 16.74
CA ARG A 100 -18.73 8.47 16.10
C ARG A 100 -18.10 9.55 16.94
N LEU A 101 -17.06 9.20 17.67
CA LEU A 101 -16.33 10.18 18.48
C LEU A 101 -15.76 11.22 17.51
N PRO A 102 -15.92 12.52 17.79
CA PRO A 102 -15.34 13.55 16.93
C PRO A 102 -13.82 13.37 16.89
N VAL A 103 -13.26 13.50 15.70
CA VAL A 103 -11.80 13.35 15.51
C VAL A 103 -11.09 14.44 16.31
N PRO A 104 -10.17 14.08 17.23
CA PRO A 104 -9.43 15.05 18.02
C PRO A 104 -8.28 15.64 17.18
N TRP A 105 -8.62 16.50 16.21
CA TRP A 105 -7.68 17.04 15.22
C TRP A 105 -6.40 17.62 15.83
N LYS A 106 -6.52 18.40 16.93
CA LYS A 106 -5.36 18.99 17.59
C LYS A 106 -4.40 17.90 18.09
N SER A 107 -4.92 16.87 18.77
CA SER A 107 -4.12 15.77 19.30
C SER A 107 -3.47 14.96 18.16
N VAL A 108 -4.23 14.66 17.11
CA VAL A 108 -3.71 13.90 15.94
C VAL A 108 -2.58 14.66 15.27
N LEU A 109 -2.77 15.94 14.95
CA LEU A 109 -1.77 16.76 14.23
C LEU A 109 -0.55 17.14 15.07
N THR A 110 -0.64 17.16 16.40
CA THR A 110 0.49 17.45 17.28
C THR A 110 1.29 16.21 17.68
N THR A 111 0.84 15.01 17.33
CA THR A 111 1.53 13.75 17.69
C THR A 111 2.78 13.56 16.84
N PRO A 112 4.00 13.47 17.44
CA PRO A 112 5.24 13.25 16.68
C PRO A 112 5.24 11.95 15.85
N ALA A 113 4.52 10.92 16.32
CA ALA A 113 4.38 9.67 15.60
C ALA A 113 3.70 9.81 14.23
N LEU A 114 2.72 10.72 14.08
CA LEU A 114 2.09 11.01 12.80
C LEU A 114 3.11 11.60 11.80
N TRP A 115 3.89 12.59 12.24
CA TRP A 115 4.89 13.22 11.38
C TRP A 115 6.03 12.27 10.99
N ALA A 116 6.41 11.36 11.90
CA ALA A 116 7.36 10.29 11.58
C ALA A 116 6.81 9.36 10.50
N LEU A 117 5.53 8.97 10.58
CA LEU A 117 4.87 8.17 9.55
C LEU A 117 4.78 8.90 8.21
N ILE A 118 4.42 10.19 8.22
CA ILE A 118 4.40 11.01 7.02
C ILE A 118 5.79 11.03 6.36
N ALA A 119 6.85 11.27 7.13
CA ALA A 119 8.21 11.31 6.61
C ALA A 119 8.62 9.98 5.98
N ILE A 120 8.33 8.85 6.64
CA ILE A 120 8.62 7.51 6.11
C ILE A 120 7.85 7.26 4.81
N MET A 121 6.53 7.57 4.78
CA MET A 121 5.71 7.32 3.60
C MET A 121 6.06 8.24 2.44
N VAL A 122 6.36 9.51 2.69
CA VAL A 122 6.87 10.44 1.67
C VAL A 122 8.18 9.91 1.07
N THR A 123 9.12 9.43 1.88
CA THR A 123 10.39 8.88 1.40
C THR A 123 10.17 7.61 0.57
N PHE A 124 9.26 6.74 1.03
CA PHE A 124 8.90 5.53 0.31
C PHE A 124 8.26 5.86 -1.06
N ASP A 125 7.23 6.71 -1.06
CA ASP A 125 6.50 7.08 -2.28
C ASP A 125 7.40 7.86 -3.25
N TRP A 126 8.34 8.68 -2.75
CA TRP A 126 9.35 9.33 -3.58
C TRP A 126 10.13 8.30 -4.40
N THR A 127 10.67 7.29 -3.73
CA THR A 127 11.40 6.20 -4.38
C THR A 127 10.49 5.40 -5.33
N PHE A 128 9.29 5.08 -4.90
CA PHE A 128 8.31 4.36 -5.69
C PHE A 128 7.94 5.09 -6.99
N TYR A 129 7.68 6.41 -6.92
CA TYR A 129 7.35 7.20 -8.10
C TYR A 129 8.54 7.42 -9.04
N ILE A 130 9.78 7.49 -8.54
CA ILE A 130 10.97 7.43 -9.39
C ILE A 130 10.98 6.12 -10.18
N TYR A 131 10.74 4.99 -9.53
CA TYR A 131 10.73 3.69 -10.21
C TYR A 131 9.63 3.59 -11.26
N ILE A 132 8.39 3.90 -10.90
CA ILE A 132 7.26 3.70 -11.82
C ILE A 132 7.31 4.64 -13.03
N SER A 133 7.89 5.84 -12.89
CA SER A 133 8.01 6.80 -13.98
C SER A 133 9.31 6.66 -14.78
N SER A 134 10.44 6.40 -14.11
CA SER A 134 11.75 6.45 -14.76
C SER A 134 12.19 5.10 -15.31
N LEU A 135 11.75 3.97 -14.76
CA LEU A 135 12.13 2.66 -15.26
C LEU A 135 11.67 2.41 -16.71
N PRO A 136 10.37 2.58 -17.07
CA PRO A 136 9.95 2.40 -18.45
C PRO A 136 10.66 3.36 -19.41
N LEU A 137 10.87 4.62 -18.97
CA LEU A 137 11.59 5.61 -19.77
C LEU A 137 13.06 5.20 -20.01
N TYR A 138 13.74 4.69 -19.00
CA TYR A 138 15.10 4.20 -19.09
C TYR A 138 15.21 2.98 -20.02
N LEU A 139 14.32 2.02 -19.91
CA LEU A 139 14.28 0.83 -20.77
C LEU A 139 14.04 1.21 -22.24
N ALA A 140 13.18 2.18 -22.50
CA ALA A 140 12.91 2.65 -23.87
C ALA A 140 14.04 3.51 -24.44
N SER A 141 14.57 4.48 -23.67
CA SER A 141 15.49 5.48 -24.18
C SER A 141 16.97 5.09 -24.17
N VAL A 142 17.36 4.22 -23.22
CA VAL A 142 18.77 3.82 -23.04
C VAL A 142 19.03 2.40 -23.54
N LEU A 143 18.12 1.48 -23.25
CA LEU A 143 18.26 0.08 -23.65
C LEU A 143 17.52 -0.26 -24.96
N HIS A 144 16.75 0.70 -25.51
CA HIS A 144 16.03 0.58 -26.79
C HIS A 144 15.11 -0.64 -26.91
N PHE A 145 14.48 -1.06 -25.80
CA PHE A 145 13.47 -2.11 -25.83
C PHE A 145 12.21 -1.65 -26.55
N ASP A 146 11.59 -2.55 -27.31
CA ASP A 146 10.25 -2.35 -27.88
C ASP A 146 9.17 -2.19 -26.79
N MET A 147 8.03 -1.64 -27.14
CA MET A 147 6.97 -1.28 -26.17
C MET A 147 6.46 -2.50 -25.37
N GLN A 148 6.33 -3.65 -26.03
CA GLN A 148 5.86 -4.87 -25.38
C GLN A 148 6.86 -5.41 -24.38
N SER A 149 8.14 -5.53 -24.79
CA SER A 149 9.22 -5.98 -23.89
C SER A 149 9.45 -5.02 -22.74
N ASN A 150 9.32 -3.71 -22.99
CA ASN A 150 9.37 -2.68 -21.94
C ASN A 150 8.24 -2.86 -20.91
N GLY A 151 7.02 -3.10 -21.35
CA GLY A 151 5.88 -3.36 -20.45
C GLY A 151 6.11 -4.57 -19.54
N PHE A 152 6.55 -5.70 -20.09
CA PHE A 152 6.84 -6.91 -19.32
C PHE A 152 8.02 -6.74 -18.37
N LEU A 153 9.10 -6.11 -18.84
CA LEU A 153 10.30 -5.91 -18.03
C LEU A 153 10.06 -4.91 -16.90
N SER A 154 9.25 -3.89 -17.14
CA SER A 154 8.83 -2.94 -16.10
C SER A 154 7.88 -3.58 -15.07
N ALA A 155 7.11 -4.59 -15.45
CA ALA A 155 6.26 -5.35 -14.53
C ALA A 155 7.04 -6.32 -13.63
N ALA A 156 8.19 -6.83 -14.06
CA ALA A 156 8.95 -7.86 -13.35
C ALA A 156 9.30 -7.51 -11.88
N PRO A 157 9.79 -6.31 -11.53
CA PRO A 157 10.03 -5.92 -10.14
C PRO A 157 8.78 -5.97 -9.28
N HIS A 158 7.62 -5.68 -9.85
CA HIS A 158 6.34 -5.70 -9.11
C HIS A 158 5.84 -7.12 -8.86
N VAL A 159 6.17 -8.09 -9.72
CA VAL A 159 5.93 -9.54 -9.46
C VAL A 159 6.73 -9.98 -8.23
N ILE A 160 8.00 -9.60 -8.18
CA ILE A 160 8.87 -9.88 -7.04
C ILE A 160 8.35 -9.20 -5.77
N SER A 161 7.88 -7.95 -5.88
CA SER A 161 7.26 -7.23 -4.75
C SER A 161 5.99 -7.91 -4.24
N ALA A 162 5.17 -8.48 -5.12
CA ALA A 162 3.97 -9.22 -4.72
C ALA A 162 4.33 -10.45 -3.87
N GLY A 163 5.31 -11.26 -4.31
CA GLY A 163 5.84 -12.38 -3.53
C GLY A 163 6.49 -11.92 -2.22
N GLY A 164 7.29 -10.87 -2.28
CA GLY A 164 7.93 -10.27 -1.11
C GLY A 164 6.93 -9.77 -0.06
N SER A 165 5.79 -9.20 -0.48
CA SER A 165 4.77 -8.72 0.46
C SER A 165 4.12 -9.85 1.27
N LEU A 166 3.90 -11.01 0.66
CA LEU A 166 3.43 -12.20 1.36
C LEU A 166 4.51 -12.74 2.31
N PHE A 167 5.75 -12.79 1.85
CA PHE A 167 6.88 -13.26 2.66
C PHE A 167 7.09 -12.36 3.89
N PHE A 168 7.19 -11.05 3.72
CA PHE A 168 7.40 -10.14 4.84
C PHE A 168 6.17 -10.03 5.75
N GLY A 169 4.95 -10.17 5.23
CA GLY A 169 3.75 -10.29 6.03
C GLY A 169 3.82 -11.50 6.97
N TRP A 170 4.08 -12.68 6.42
CA TRP A 170 4.25 -13.90 7.19
C TRP A 170 5.41 -13.81 8.19
N LEU A 171 6.57 -13.29 7.75
CA LEU A 171 7.75 -13.15 8.61
C LEU A 171 7.48 -12.22 9.80
N THR A 172 6.83 -11.09 9.55
CA THR A 172 6.48 -10.11 10.59
C THR A 172 5.55 -10.72 11.62
N ASP A 173 4.50 -11.40 11.16
CA ASP A 173 3.57 -12.10 12.03
C ASP A 173 4.23 -13.22 12.84
N PHE A 174 5.11 -13.98 12.21
CA PHE A 174 5.85 -15.04 12.87
C PHE A 174 6.74 -14.49 14.00
N VAL A 175 7.52 -13.43 13.69
CA VAL A 175 8.45 -12.80 14.65
C VAL A 175 7.69 -12.17 15.82
N PHE A 176 6.58 -11.50 15.55
CA PHE A 176 5.78 -10.87 16.61
C PHE A 176 5.03 -11.89 17.47
N ARG A 177 4.49 -12.97 16.88
CA ARG A 177 3.83 -14.04 17.64
C ARG A 177 4.79 -14.81 18.54
N LYS A 178 6.03 -15.02 18.10
CA LYS A 178 7.07 -15.69 18.90
C LYS A 178 7.70 -14.77 19.96
N GLY A 179 7.45 -13.46 19.90
CA GLY A 179 7.99 -12.50 20.87
C GLY A 179 9.50 -12.26 20.74
N TYR A 180 10.12 -12.64 19.62
CA TYR A 180 11.57 -12.47 19.42
C TYR A 180 12.01 -11.00 19.47
N ILE A 181 11.15 -10.11 18.99
CA ILE A 181 11.44 -8.68 18.93
C ILE A 181 10.18 -7.92 19.38
N SER A 182 10.36 -6.85 20.16
CA SER A 182 9.24 -5.98 20.51
C SER A 182 8.65 -5.31 19.26
N LYS A 183 7.35 -5.06 19.26
CA LYS A 183 6.65 -4.45 18.11
C LYS A 183 7.31 -3.15 17.65
N LEU A 184 7.78 -2.31 18.60
CA LEU A 184 8.44 -1.05 18.29
C LEU A 184 9.75 -1.24 17.52
N HIS A 185 10.61 -2.16 17.96
CA HIS A 185 11.86 -2.46 17.28
C HIS A 185 11.63 -3.15 15.94
N GLY A 186 10.65 -4.06 15.87
CA GLY A 186 10.26 -4.70 14.63
C GLY A 186 9.82 -3.69 13.56
N PHE A 187 8.93 -2.76 13.90
CA PHE A 187 8.53 -1.70 12.97
C PHE A 187 9.70 -0.78 12.57
N ARG A 188 10.63 -0.45 13.47
CA ARG A 188 11.82 0.33 13.13
C ARG A 188 12.71 -0.37 12.11
N ILE A 189 12.96 -1.67 12.29
CA ILE A 189 13.78 -2.48 11.36
C ILE A 189 13.11 -2.57 10.01
N ILE A 190 11.82 -2.96 9.96
CA ILE A 190 11.08 -3.16 8.72
C ILE A 190 10.96 -1.83 7.95
N ASN A 191 10.65 -0.73 8.63
CA ASN A 191 10.57 0.59 8.02
C ASN A 191 11.95 1.04 7.49
N GLY A 192 13.03 0.80 8.24
CA GLY A 192 14.39 1.10 7.80
C GLY A 192 14.78 0.29 6.56
N MET A 193 14.47 -1.00 6.52
CA MET A 193 14.73 -1.83 5.35
C MET A 193 13.94 -1.37 4.13
N GLY A 194 12.67 -1.02 4.30
CA GLY A 194 11.79 -0.59 3.22
C GLY A 194 12.07 0.80 2.65
N THR A 195 12.83 1.64 3.36
CA THR A 195 13.15 3.01 2.91
C THR A 195 14.62 3.20 2.57
N LEU A 196 15.54 2.83 3.47
CA LEU A 196 16.97 3.08 3.28
C LEU A 196 17.57 2.23 2.16
N VAL A 197 17.19 0.95 2.08
CA VAL A 197 17.78 0.06 1.07
C VAL A 197 17.30 0.42 -0.34
N PRO A 198 15.99 0.63 -0.60
CA PRO A 198 15.54 1.13 -1.89
C PRO A 198 16.19 2.46 -2.30
N THR A 199 16.38 3.37 -1.36
CA THR A 199 17.07 4.64 -1.65
C THR A 199 18.54 4.40 -2.02
N ALA A 200 19.24 3.52 -1.30
CA ALA A 200 20.62 3.16 -1.63
C ALA A 200 20.73 2.48 -3.00
N THR A 201 19.77 1.66 -3.40
CA THR A 201 19.77 1.01 -4.73
C THR A 201 19.67 2.02 -5.88
N LEU A 202 18.98 3.15 -5.71
CA LEU A 202 18.98 4.22 -6.72
C LEU A 202 20.39 4.79 -6.94
N ILE A 203 21.18 4.96 -5.87
CA ILE A 203 22.57 5.42 -5.97
C ILE A 203 23.40 4.37 -6.71
N VAL A 204 23.23 3.09 -6.39
CA VAL A 204 23.94 2.00 -7.08
C VAL A 204 23.60 1.98 -8.57
N VAL A 205 22.33 2.08 -8.93
CA VAL A 205 21.91 2.12 -10.35
C VAL A 205 22.57 3.28 -11.10
N SER A 206 22.74 4.44 -10.45
CA SER A 206 23.38 5.60 -11.08
C SER A 206 24.87 5.37 -11.39
N GLN A 207 25.55 4.44 -10.70
CA GLN A 207 26.97 4.13 -10.88
C GLN A 207 27.22 2.95 -11.82
N VAL A 208 26.25 2.07 -12.02
CA VAL A 208 26.41 0.83 -12.82
C VAL A 208 26.50 1.11 -14.32
N GLY A 209 26.06 2.29 -14.78
CA GLY A 209 26.06 2.63 -16.22
C GLY A 209 25.05 1.80 -17.02
N CYS A 210 25.45 1.26 -18.18
CA CYS A 210 24.57 0.54 -19.12
C CYS A 210 24.59 -0.98 -18.99
N ASN A 211 25.01 -1.53 -17.85
CA ASN A 211 25.06 -2.99 -17.66
C ASN A 211 23.65 -3.53 -17.31
N ALA A 212 22.88 -3.91 -18.34
CA ALA A 212 21.48 -4.35 -18.21
C ALA A 212 21.27 -5.49 -17.21
N PRO A 213 22.07 -6.60 -17.19
CA PRO A 213 21.90 -7.68 -16.21
C PRO A 213 22.03 -7.21 -14.75
N VAL A 214 23.00 -6.36 -14.48
CA VAL A 214 23.22 -5.83 -13.11
C VAL A 214 22.07 -4.92 -12.70
N ILE A 215 21.58 -4.08 -13.61
CA ILE A 215 20.44 -3.20 -13.35
C ILE A 215 19.19 -4.01 -13.03
N VAL A 216 18.88 -5.04 -13.83
CA VAL A 216 17.71 -5.91 -13.58
C VAL A 216 17.83 -6.62 -12.22
N ALA A 217 19.00 -7.10 -11.84
CA ALA A 217 19.23 -7.73 -10.54
C ALA A 217 19.03 -6.73 -9.38
N VAL A 218 19.55 -5.51 -9.49
CA VAL A 218 19.37 -4.44 -8.49
C VAL A 218 17.90 -4.04 -8.39
N LEU A 219 17.18 -3.95 -9.50
CA LEU A 219 15.75 -3.64 -9.54
C LEU A 219 14.92 -4.76 -8.89
N ALA A 220 15.30 -6.01 -9.09
CA ALA A 220 14.65 -7.17 -8.46
C ALA A 220 14.81 -7.15 -6.93
N ILE A 221 16.02 -6.91 -6.44
CA ILE A 221 16.31 -6.75 -5.01
C ILE A 221 15.53 -5.58 -4.43
N ASN A 222 15.51 -4.46 -5.13
CA ASN A 222 14.74 -3.30 -4.72
C ASN A 222 13.25 -3.62 -4.60
N GLY A 223 12.64 -4.21 -5.63
CA GLY A 223 11.23 -4.62 -5.61
C GLY A 223 10.90 -5.53 -4.43
N PHE A 224 11.78 -6.50 -4.12
CA PHE A 224 11.63 -7.38 -2.96
C PHE A 224 11.63 -6.59 -1.64
N LEU A 225 12.58 -5.68 -1.46
CA LEU A 225 12.73 -4.91 -0.23
C LEU A 225 11.67 -3.80 -0.08
N MET A 226 11.21 -3.19 -1.16
CA MET A 226 10.09 -2.25 -1.13
C MET A 226 8.78 -2.88 -0.64
N SER A 227 8.64 -4.20 -0.78
CA SER A 227 7.43 -4.91 -0.33
C SER A 227 7.25 -4.92 1.19
N THR A 228 8.30 -4.63 1.98
CA THR A 228 8.22 -4.47 3.43
C THR A 228 7.29 -3.33 3.87
N ASN A 229 6.98 -2.41 2.95
CA ASN A 229 6.06 -1.30 3.22
C ASN A 229 4.68 -1.78 3.66
N CYS A 230 4.19 -2.90 3.12
CA CYS A 230 2.89 -3.46 3.51
C CYS A 230 2.87 -3.94 4.97
N SER A 231 3.99 -4.49 5.45
CA SER A 231 4.11 -5.04 6.81
C SER A 231 4.65 -4.01 7.83
N GLY A 232 5.27 -2.95 7.37
CA GLY A 232 5.84 -1.89 8.19
C GLY A 232 4.93 -0.67 8.32
N PRO A 233 5.09 0.37 7.47
CA PRO A 233 4.39 1.65 7.65
C PRO A 233 2.87 1.52 7.61
N TYR A 234 2.31 0.75 6.66
CA TYR A 234 0.85 0.58 6.57
C TYR A 234 0.26 -0.06 7.82
N MET A 235 0.86 -1.14 8.33
CA MET A 235 0.41 -1.76 9.59
C MET A 235 0.57 -0.82 10.78
N ASN A 236 1.66 -0.04 10.82
CA ASN A 236 1.91 0.90 11.90
C ASN A 236 0.86 2.01 11.98
N MET A 237 0.30 2.47 10.85
CA MET A 237 -0.81 3.44 10.84
C MET A 237 -2.03 2.94 11.60
N HIS A 238 -2.36 1.66 11.46
CA HIS A 238 -3.49 1.05 12.16
C HIS A 238 -3.22 0.82 13.65
N VAL A 239 -1.97 0.57 14.02
CA VAL A 239 -1.56 0.34 15.42
C VAL A 239 -1.53 1.64 16.22
N ILE A 240 -1.11 2.76 15.63
CA ILE A 240 -0.97 4.06 16.34
C ILE A 240 -2.32 4.64 16.74
N ALA A 241 -3.32 4.54 15.90
CA ALA A 241 -4.65 5.11 16.17
C ALA A 241 -5.76 4.18 15.67
N PRO A 242 -6.04 3.06 16.36
CA PRO A 242 -7.03 2.08 15.92
C PRO A 242 -8.41 2.69 15.66
N ASN A 243 -8.87 3.59 16.53
CA ASN A 243 -10.19 4.24 16.43
C ASN A 243 -10.27 5.32 15.33
N TYR A 244 -9.13 5.85 14.87
CA TYR A 244 -9.03 6.91 13.87
C TYR A 244 -8.11 6.50 12.71
N SER A 245 -7.93 5.20 12.50
CA SER A 245 -7.01 4.67 11.49
C SER A 245 -7.28 5.22 10.09
N GLY A 246 -8.55 5.30 9.69
CA GLY A 246 -8.93 5.89 8.40
C GLY A 246 -8.52 7.35 8.26
N THR A 247 -8.65 8.16 9.31
CA THR A 247 -8.22 9.57 9.31
C THR A 247 -6.70 9.68 9.21
N VAL A 248 -5.97 8.88 9.99
CA VAL A 248 -4.50 8.86 9.96
C VAL A 248 -3.99 8.41 8.59
N VAL A 249 -4.54 7.32 8.04
CA VAL A 249 -4.21 6.84 6.70
C VAL A 249 -4.49 7.90 5.64
N GLY A 250 -5.64 8.59 5.73
CA GLY A 250 -6.00 9.67 4.81
C GLY A 250 -5.00 10.83 4.84
N ILE A 251 -4.62 11.30 6.04
CA ILE A 251 -3.63 12.39 6.19
C ILE A 251 -2.28 11.95 5.63
N VAL A 252 -1.76 10.80 6.07
CA VAL A 252 -0.44 10.30 5.65
C VAL A 252 -0.37 10.11 4.15
N ASN A 253 -1.39 9.47 3.54
CA ASN A 253 -1.44 9.27 2.10
C ASN A 253 -1.59 10.57 1.31
N THR A 254 -2.25 11.59 1.86
CA THR A 254 -2.32 12.90 1.19
C THR A 254 -0.92 13.49 1.00
N PHE A 255 -0.10 13.52 2.05
CA PHE A 255 1.27 14.01 1.94
C PHE A 255 2.15 13.10 1.08
N ALA A 256 2.02 11.80 1.23
CA ALA A 256 2.82 10.83 0.48
C ALA A 256 2.54 10.89 -1.03
N ASN A 257 1.27 10.94 -1.44
CA ASN A 257 0.89 11.00 -2.85
C ASN A 257 1.22 12.33 -3.55
N LEU A 258 1.49 13.43 -2.81
CA LEU A 258 2.01 14.66 -3.42
C LEU A 258 3.34 14.41 -4.15
N THR A 259 4.13 13.45 -3.72
CA THR A 259 5.36 13.05 -4.41
C THR A 259 5.10 12.54 -5.83
N GLY A 260 3.92 11.97 -6.08
CA GLY A 260 3.50 11.53 -7.42
C GLY A 260 3.37 12.66 -8.45
N ILE A 261 3.19 13.90 -7.99
CA ILE A 261 3.21 15.09 -8.85
C ILE A 261 4.64 15.63 -8.95
N VAL A 262 5.33 15.74 -7.81
CA VAL A 262 6.64 16.39 -7.72
C VAL A 262 7.72 15.57 -8.44
N VAL A 263 7.75 14.27 -8.26
CA VAL A 263 8.79 13.39 -8.79
C VAL A 263 8.83 13.37 -10.33
N PRO A 264 7.73 13.11 -11.06
CA PRO A 264 7.76 13.13 -12.52
C PRO A 264 8.13 14.52 -13.08
N TYR A 265 7.71 15.60 -12.41
CA TYR A 265 8.07 16.95 -12.81
C TYR A 265 9.60 17.19 -12.69
N ILE A 266 10.20 16.80 -11.56
CA ILE A 266 11.63 16.91 -11.34
C ILE A 266 12.42 16.06 -12.36
N VAL A 267 12.03 14.80 -12.54
CA VAL A 267 12.67 13.90 -13.53
C VAL A 267 12.57 14.47 -14.92
N GLY A 268 11.40 15.00 -15.33
CA GLY A 268 11.20 15.63 -16.61
C GLY A 268 12.09 16.88 -16.81
N ALA A 269 12.20 17.72 -15.79
CA ALA A 269 13.04 18.93 -15.84
C ALA A 269 14.54 18.59 -16.02
N PHE A 270 15.05 17.61 -15.26
CA PHE A 270 16.44 17.17 -15.40
C PHE A 270 16.71 16.48 -16.73
N THR A 271 15.78 15.68 -17.23
CA THR A 271 15.94 15.00 -18.53
C THR A 271 15.95 15.99 -19.68
N SER A 272 15.07 17.00 -19.67
CA SER A 272 15.04 18.05 -20.71
C SER A 272 16.24 18.94 -20.66
N ALA A 273 16.76 19.31 -19.50
CA ALA A 273 17.96 20.09 -19.34
C ALA A 273 19.20 19.38 -19.93
N ASN A 274 19.36 18.07 -19.63
CA ASN A 274 20.47 17.29 -20.17
C ASN A 274 20.37 17.08 -21.70
N ALA A 275 19.16 16.97 -22.26
CA ALA A 275 18.95 16.87 -23.69
C ALA A 275 19.35 18.16 -24.41
N MET A 276 19.17 19.33 -23.80
CA MET A 276 19.62 20.63 -24.34
C MET A 276 21.13 20.78 -24.26
N ILE A 277 21.79 20.30 -23.20
CA ILE A 277 23.25 20.35 -23.06
C ILE A 277 23.94 19.44 -24.10
N ARG A 278 23.36 18.28 -24.40
CA ARG A 278 23.91 17.30 -25.35
C ARG A 278 23.75 17.72 -26.83
N LYS A 279 22.90 18.71 -27.12
CA LYS A 279 22.70 19.27 -28.46
C LYS A 279 23.58 20.49 -28.75
N ARG A 280 24.32 21.00 -27.76
CA ARG A 280 25.36 22.01 -27.90
C ARG A 280 26.74 21.34 -27.97
#